data_3c978741f89e0c8c4d143214bf56eb38
#
_entry.id   3c978741f89e0c8c4d143214bf56eb38
#
_cell.length_a   1.000
_cell.length_b   1.000
_cell.length_c   1.000
_cell.angle_alpha   90.00
_cell.angle_beta   90.00
_cell.angle_gamma   90.00
#
_symmetry.space_group_name_H-M   'P 1'
#
loop_
_entity.id
_entity.type
_entity.pdbx_description
1 polymer ?
#
loop_
_entity_poly.entity_id
_entity_poly.type
_entity_poly.pdbx_seq_one_letter_code
_entity_poly.pdbx_strand_id
1 'polypeptide(L)'
;MASRVIAAIRRSAVLAAALSFILPGLGQGWIGARRRAIIMAAPIMLLVGIVLLVVATQGSYRTAGLLIQPNVLIGLLVANVVLLAYRSGAIVDAFRLARRRWPSDGSASRNGPGLFGLGALLGVTLLMHSWFGLVTYKTYDTVATVFHDTNPTATPNPTPAGTVDPSAVPTPTRAPTPEPTPLPVWSDNGRLDLLLIGGDAGPGRFSLRTDTMILLSVDVATGRSAMFGIPRNLTHVPLPDGPADAFDCRCFPDLLNSLFTYASANPQWFPGSDDDRGYIAVQDAIAKLTGLQIDGQVVVTLQGFVRLVDQLGGLDIYVPYSVYDARYPPPDGGRNVELWIPAGQQHMNGWTTLAYARSRHQDNDYNRMDRQQLVLRSLRRQLDPCVLIPRIPELLDIARDSLWTNVPIAQLPELFSLGARVDSGSIARYQFWPPDIREQLDVESINLIRTMVRTPFVNQPSPTPAPSGTPASATPAPIC
;
A
#
# COMPACT_ATOMS: atom_id res chain seq x y z
N MET A 1 -18.74 37.18 -42.62
CA MET A 1 -18.16 37.41 -41.25
C MET A 1 -17.57 36.13 -40.66
N ALA A 2 -18.25 35.01 -40.67
CA ALA A 2 -17.80 33.73 -40.16
C ALA A 2 -16.49 33.18 -40.75
N SER A 3 -16.30 33.29 -42.10
CA SER A 3 -15.06 32.82 -42.76
C SER A 3 -13.81 33.60 -42.35
N ARG A 4 -13.92 34.89 -42.06
CA ARG A 4 -12.80 35.73 -41.55
C ARG A 4 -12.46 35.39 -40.08
N VAL A 5 -13.46 35.09 -39.28
CA VAL A 5 -13.27 34.68 -37.88
C VAL A 5 -12.57 33.30 -37.82
N ILE A 6 -13.01 32.34 -38.62
CA ILE A 6 -12.39 31.01 -38.73
C ILE A 6 -10.93 31.11 -39.23
N ALA A 7 -10.65 31.97 -40.20
CA ALA A 7 -9.30 32.21 -40.71
C ALA A 7 -8.39 32.88 -39.66
N ALA A 8 -8.93 33.78 -38.81
CA ALA A 8 -8.18 34.42 -37.72
C ALA A 8 -7.90 33.44 -36.61
N ILE A 9 -8.82 32.55 -36.22
CA ILE A 9 -8.61 31.49 -35.24
C ILE A 9 -7.53 30.51 -35.75
N ARG A 10 -7.58 30.14 -37.03
CA ARG A 10 -6.56 29.27 -37.65
C ARG A 10 -5.15 29.86 -37.68
N ARG A 11 -4.95 31.16 -37.46
CA ARG A 11 -3.64 31.83 -37.41
C ARG A 11 -3.30 32.36 -36.03
N SER A 12 -3.87 31.78 -34.96
CA SER A 12 -3.64 32.23 -33.60
C SER A 12 -2.37 31.58 -32.99
N ALA A 13 -1.49 32.43 -32.48
CA ALA A 13 -0.29 31.97 -31.76
C ALA A 13 -0.66 31.24 -30.44
N VAL A 14 -1.77 31.66 -29.81
CA VAL A 14 -2.27 31.00 -28.59
C VAL A 14 -2.80 29.60 -28.91
N LEU A 15 -3.48 29.41 -30.06
CA LEU A 15 -3.91 28.07 -30.47
C LEU A 15 -2.75 27.14 -30.75
N ALA A 16 -1.67 27.64 -31.39
CA ALA A 16 -0.45 26.83 -31.56
C ALA A 16 0.20 26.43 -30.23
N ALA A 17 0.25 27.36 -29.28
CA ALA A 17 0.72 27.08 -27.92
C ALA A 17 -0.20 26.05 -27.20
N ALA A 18 -1.53 26.20 -27.32
CA ALA A 18 -2.49 25.27 -26.72
C ALA A 18 -2.38 23.86 -27.31
N LEU A 19 -2.17 23.73 -28.61
CA LEU A 19 -1.91 22.42 -29.23
C LEU A 19 -0.62 21.78 -28.67
N SER A 20 0.45 22.58 -28.47
CA SER A 20 1.68 22.08 -27.88
C SER A 20 1.59 21.86 -26.38
N PHE A 21 0.62 22.47 -25.68
CA PHE A 21 0.28 22.14 -24.30
C PHE A 21 -0.36 20.73 -24.22
N ILE A 22 -1.22 20.36 -25.16
CA ILE A 22 -1.82 19.02 -25.22
C ILE A 22 -0.73 17.98 -25.50
N LEU A 23 -0.01 18.15 -26.61
CA LEU A 23 1.13 17.29 -26.96
C LEU A 23 2.24 18.13 -27.56
N PRO A 24 3.45 18.14 -26.96
CA PRO A 24 4.62 18.78 -27.52
C PRO A 24 4.83 18.39 -28.97
N GLY A 25 4.96 19.38 -29.84
CA GLY A 25 5.07 19.15 -31.29
C GLY A 25 3.81 19.39 -32.10
N LEU A 26 2.60 19.24 -31.54
CA LEU A 26 1.35 19.48 -32.29
C LEU A 26 1.22 20.91 -32.83
N GLY A 27 1.55 21.91 -32.02
CA GLY A 27 1.52 23.30 -32.43
C GLY A 27 2.54 23.60 -33.50
N GLN A 28 3.75 23.06 -33.46
CA GLN A 28 4.77 23.17 -34.49
C GLN A 28 4.31 22.50 -35.80
N GLY A 29 3.67 21.33 -35.71
CA GLY A 29 3.08 20.62 -36.83
C GLY A 29 1.97 21.44 -37.51
N TRP A 30 1.08 22.03 -36.70
CA TRP A 30 0.02 22.93 -37.15
C TRP A 30 0.53 24.13 -37.94
N ILE A 31 1.64 24.69 -37.54
CA ILE A 31 2.30 25.79 -38.22
C ILE A 31 3.01 25.33 -39.52
N GLY A 32 3.15 24.00 -39.76
CA GLY A 32 3.85 23.43 -40.92
C GLY A 32 5.35 23.18 -40.68
N ALA A 33 5.83 23.28 -39.46
CA ALA A 33 7.24 22.98 -39.07
C ALA A 33 7.43 21.50 -38.73
N ARG A 34 7.21 20.61 -39.73
CA ARG A 34 7.17 19.14 -39.53
C ARG A 34 8.37 18.57 -38.83
N ARG A 35 9.61 18.98 -39.18
CA ARG A 35 10.83 18.49 -38.53
C ARG A 35 10.87 18.83 -37.03
N ARG A 36 10.50 20.07 -36.65
CA ARG A 36 10.41 20.48 -35.26
C ARG A 36 9.30 19.76 -34.51
N ALA A 37 8.15 19.54 -35.19
CA ALA A 37 7.04 18.77 -34.60
C ALA A 37 7.46 17.36 -34.20
N ILE A 38 8.16 16.63 -35.05
CA ILE A 38 8.68 15.28 -34.76
C ILE A 38 9.69 15.32 -33.63
N ILE A 39 10.67 16.23 -33.65
CA ILE A 39 11.68 16.34 -32.59
C ILE A 39 11.03 16.63 -31.24
N MET A 40 9.98 17.48 -31.21
CA MET A 40 9.29 17.83 -29.97
C MET A 40 8.27 16.77 -29.53
N ALA A 41 7.77 15.90 -30.41
CA ALA A 41 6.86 14.83 -30.03
C ALA A 41 7.60 13.55 -29.60
N ALA A 42 8.74 13.25 -30.21
CA ALA A 42 9.44 11.99 -30.07
C ALA A 42 9.77 11.60 -28.61
N PRO A 43 10.30 12.49 -27.72
CA PRO A 43 10.60 12.09 -26.33
C PRO A 43 9.35 11.69 -25.55
N ILE A 44 8.21 12.38 -25.75
CA ILE A 44 6.96 12.04 -25.09
C ILE A 44 6.40 10.72 -25.61
N MET A 45 6.42 10.53 -26.92
CA MET A 45 5.97 9.27 -27.53
C MET A 45 6.82 8.09 -27.09
N LEU A 46 8.14 8.27 -26.97
CA LEU A 46 9.04 7.27 -26.45
C LEU A 46 8.71 6.93 -24.99
N LEU A 47 8.52 7.95 -24.14
CA LEU A 47 8.15 7.77 -22.73
C LEU A 47 6.83 6.98 -22.59
N VAL A 48 5.81 7.39 -23.33
CA VAL A 48 4.51 6.69 -23.37
C VAL A 48 4.70 5.24 -23.82
N GLY A 49 5.49 5.02 -24.88
CA GLY A 49 5.79 3.67 -25.38
C GLY A 49 6.49 2.79 -24.33
N ILE A 50 7.44 3.34 -23.58
CA ILE A 50 8.10 2.63 -22.48
C ILE A 50 7.11 2.26 -21.37
N VAL A 51 6.28 3.21 -20.94
CA VAL A 51 5.25 2.96 -19.90
C VAL A 51 4.28 1.88 -20.36
N LEU A 52 3.77 1.96 -21.57
CA LEU A 52 2.87 0.95 -22.15
C LEU A 52 3.54 -0.42 -22.22
N LEU A 53 4.82 -0.48 -22.61
CA LEU A 53 5.59 -1.73 -22.66
C LEU A 53 5.73 -2.32 -21.25
N VAL A 54 6.07 -1.52 -20.25
CA VAL A 54 6.20 -1.99 -18.86
C VAL A 54 4.86 -2.52 -18.35
N VAL A 55 3.75 -1.79 -18.57
CA VAL A 55 2.42 -2.26 -18.17
C VAL A 55 2.03 -3.55 -18.89
N ALA A 56 2.34 -3.66 -20.19
CA ALA A 56 2.02 -4.85 -20.98
C ALA A 56 2.83 -6.08 -20.54
N THR A 57 4.07 -5.89 -20.11
CA THR A 57 4.97 -6.99 -19.72
C THR A 57 4.83 -7.39 -18.25
N GLN A 58 4.60 -6.41 -17.35
CA GLN A 58 4.55 -6.63 -15.91
C GLN A 58 3.11 -6.69 -15.34
N GLY A 59 2.12 -6.24 -16.11
CA GLY A 59 0.77 -6.03 -15.62
C GLY A 59 0.61 -4.73 -14.80
N SER A 60 -0.62 -4.24 -14.70
CA SER A 60 -0.93 -2.95 -14.05
C SER A 60 -0.63 -2.92 -12.55
N TYR A 61 -0.98 -3.98 -11.83
CA TYR A 61 -0.79 -4.05 -10.37
C TYR A 61 0.69 -4.11 -9.97
N ARG A 62 1.47 -4.96 -10.65
CA ARG A 62 2.92 -5.03 -10.42
C ARG A 62 3.60 -3.71 -10.77
N THR A 63 3.21 -3.08 -11.88
CA THR A 63 3.72 -1.76 -12.27
C THR A 63 3.41 -0.72 -11.19
N ALA A 64 2.21 -0.72 -10.59
CA ALA A 64 1.87 0.18 -9.49
C ALA A 64 2.83 -0.01 -8.29
N GLY A 65 3.13 -1.25 -7.90
CA GLY A 65 4.10 -1.54 -6.84
C GLY A 65 5.53 -1.08 -7.17
N LEU A 66 5.94 -1.19 -8.45
CA LEU A 66 7.24 -0.68 -8.90
C LEU A 66 7.33 0.84 -8.81
N LEU A 67 6.24 1.55 -9.11
CA LEU A 67 6.20 3.02 -9.07
C LEU A 67 6.34 3.60 -7.65
N ILE A 68 6.07 2.80 -6.61
CA ILE A 68 6.18 3.23 -5.20
C ILE A 68 7.61 3.01 -4.65
N GLN A 69 8.49 2.35 -5.37
CA GLN A 69 9.87 2.14 -4.92
C GLN A 69 10.60 3.49 -4.73
N PRO A 70 11.35 3.71 -3.63
CA PRO A 70 11.98 4.99 -3.31
C PRO A 70 12.86 5.55 -4.44
N ASN A 71 13.67 4.69 -5.05
CA ASN A 71 14.55 5.09 -6.16
C ASN A 71 13.75 5.52 -7.40
N VAL A 72 12.61 4.86 -7.66
CA VAL A 72 11.72 5.22 -8.77
C VAL A 72 11.02 6.55 -8.48
N LEU A 73 10.56 6.78 -7.24
CA LEU A 73 9.94 8.04 -6.82
C LEU A 73 10.90 9.22 -6.97
N ILE A 74 12.17 9.06 -6.55
CA ILE A 74 13.20 10.09 -6.77
C ILE A 74 13.38 10.33 -8.27
N GLY A 75 13.48 9.27 -9.07
CA GLY A 75 13.57 9.37 -10.52
C GLY A 75 12.38 10.11 -11.14
N LEU A 76 11.16 9.85 -10.66
CA LEU A 76 9.94 10.53 -11.10
C LEU A 76 9.94 12.02 -10.72
N LEU A 77 10.46 12.40 -9.54
CA LEU A 77 10.60 13.81 -9.15
C LEU A 77 11.55 14.55 -10.09
N VAL A 78 12.71 13.96 -10.38
CA VAL A 78 13.68 14.55 -11.31
C VAL A 78 13.08 14.64 -12.73
N ALA A 79 12.46 13.55 -13.20
CA ALA A 79 11.80 13.49 -14.51
C ALA A 79 10.69 14.54 -14.63
N ASN A 80 9.92 14.77 -13.55
CA ASN A 80 8.85 15.77 -13.52
C ASN A 80 9.39 17.19 -13.74
N VAL A 81 10.51 17.56 -13.11
CA VAL A 81 11.16 18.88 -13.30
C VAL A 81 11.66 19.03 -14.75
N VAL A 82 12.33 17.99 -15.27
CA VAL A 82 12.82 17.99 -16.65
C VAL A 82 11.66 18.12 -17.64
N LEU A 83 10.57 17.38 -17.39
CA LEU A 83 9.38 17.40 -18.23
C LEU A 83 8.64 18.74 -18.18
N LEU A 84 8.58 19.39 -17.02
CA LEU A 84 8.05 20.76 -16.87
C LEU A 84 8.83 21.74 -17.74
N ALA A 85 10.16 21.73 -17.65
CA ALA A 85 11.02 22.60 -18.46
C ALA A 85 10.83 22.33 -19.96
N TYR A 86 10.80 21.05 -20.34
CA TYR A 86 10.62 20.61 -21.72
C TYR A 86 9.25 21.04 -22.29
N ARG A 87 8.14 20.76 -21.58
CA ARG A 87 6.79 21.15 -22.01
C ARG A 87 6.63 22.65 -22.09
N SER A 88 7.13 23.40 -21.11
CA SER A 88 7.13 24.86 -21.13
C SER A 88 7.90 25.40 -22.34
N GLY A 89 9.07 24.83 -22.62
CA GLY A 89 9.86 25.15 -23.80
C GLY A 89 9.11 24.89 -25.12
N ALA A 90 8.43 23.77 -25.25
CA ALA A 90 7.64 23.42 -26.44
C ALA A 90 6.44 24.36 -26.64
N ILE A 91 5.75 24.76 -25.58
CA ILE A 91 4.64 25.74 -25.61
C ILE A 91 5.15 27.11 -26.09
N VAL A 92 6.26 27.58 -25.48
CA VAL A 92 6.87 28.88 -25.84
C VAL A 92 7.40 28.86 -27.27
N ASP A 93 8.06 27.78 -27.71
CA ASP A 93 8.57 27.65 -29.09
C ASP A 93 7.42 27.69 -30.11
N ALA A 94 6.33 26.95 -29.89
CA ALA A 94 5.16 26.98 -30.76
C ALA A 94 4.54 28.39 -30.85
N PHE A 95 4.41 29.08 -29.69
CA PHE A 95 3.91 30.45 -29.67
C PHE A 95 4.81 31.41 -30.44
N ARG A 96 6.14 31.37 -30.21
CA ARG A 96 7.12 32.22 -30.89
C ARG A 96 7.14 31.96 -32.41
N LEU A 97 7.09 30.67 -32.79
CA LEU A 97 7.10 30.26 -34.20
C LEU A 97 5.85 30.73 -34.92
N ALA A 98 4.67 30.62 -34.28
CA ALA A 98 3.42 31.11 -34.85
C ALA A 98 3.44 32.64 -35.05
N ARG A 99 3.93 33.40 -34.09
CA ARG A 99 4.08 34.86 -34.19
C ARG A 99 5.03 35.29 -35.32
N ARG A 100 6.10 34.53 -35.55
CA ARG A 100 7.03 34.81 -36.66
C ARG A 100 6.43 34.50 -38.00
N ARG A 101 5.59 33.46 -38.11
CA ARG A 101 4.99 33.05 -39.40
C ARG A 101 3.73 33.84 -39.76
N TRP A 102 3.03 34.34 -38.77
CA TRP A 102 1.83 35.15 -38.90
C TRP A 102 1.97 36.47 -38.14
N PRO A 103 2.78 37.41 -38.66
CA PRO A 103 2.94 38.71 -38.02
C PRO A 103 1.57 39.43 -37.99
N SER A 104 1.20 39.96 -36.82
CA SER A 104 0.00 40.80 -36.72
C SER A 104 0.28 42.17 -37.30
N ASP A 105 -0.57 42.65 -38.20
CA ASP A 105 -0.44 44.00 -38.74
C ASP A 105 -0.48 45.04 -37.60
N GLY A 106 0.61 45.64 -37.33
CA GLY A 106 1.02 46.92 -36.77
C GLY A 106 0.23 47.61 -35.65
N SER A 107 -0.70 47.04 -34.94
CA SER A 107 -1.33 47.70 -33.78
C SER A 107 -0.75 47.21 -32.46
N ALA A 108 0.00 48.07 -31.75
CA ALA A 108 0.64 47.83 -30.47
C ALA A 108 -0.31 47.38 -29.35
N SER A 109 -1.61 47.58 -29.49
CA SER A 109 -2.64 47.20 -28.53
C SER A 109 -3.02 45.70 -28.51
N ARG A 110 -2.56 44.88 -29.51
CA ARG A 110 -2.97 43.47 -29.67
C ARG A 110 -2.06 42.43 -29.01
N ASN A 111 -0.98 42.85 -28.36
CA ASN A 111 -0.03 41.90 -27.72
C ASN A 111 -0.51 41.36 -26.35
N GLY A 112 -1.35 42.10 -25.65
CA GLY A 112 -1.81 41.72 -24.28
C GLY A 112 -2.57 40.40 -24.24
N PRO A 113 -3.62 40.18 -25.05
CA PRO A 113 -4.40 38.94 -25.03
C PRO A 113 -3.59 37.69 -25.37
N GLY A 114 -2.65 37.80 -26.30
CA GLY A 114 -1.80 36.71 -26.71
C GLY A 114 -0.79 36.27 -25.64
N LEU A 115 -0.19 37.25 -24.97
CA LEU A 115 0.74 37.00 -23.85
C LEU A 115 0.00 36.48 -22.61
N PHE A 116 -1.19 36.99 -22.34
CA PHE A 116 -2.06 36.49 -21.28
C PHE A 116 -2.42 35.01 -21.51
N GLY A 117 -2.82 34.64 -22.74
CA GLY A 117 -3.11 33.24 -23.10
C GLY A 117 -1.88 32.32 -22.93
N LEU A 118 -0.67 32.79 -23.32
CA LEU A 118 0.56 32.04 -23.08
C LEU A 118 0.84 31.88 -21.58
N GLY A 119 0.70 32.96 -20.79
CA GLY A 119 0.88 32.94 -19.36
C GLY A 119 -0.07 31.96 -18.65
N ALA A 120 -1.34 31.95 -19.07
CA ALA A 120 -2.33 31.01 -18.55
C ALA A 120 -1.96 29.54 -18.83
N LEU A 121 -1.53 29.21 -20.06
CA LEU A 121 -1.08 27.85 -20.41
C LEU A 121 0.14 27.42 -19.62
N LEU A 122 1.12 28.30 -19.43
CA LEU A 122 2.29 28.01 -18.60
C LEU A 122 1.92 27.87 -17.11
N GLY A 123 0.99 28.71 -16.61
CA GLY A 123 0.46 28.60 -15.26
C GLY A 123 -0.23 27.25 -14.99
N VAL A 124 -1.09 26.83 -15.92
CA VAL A 124 -1.74 25.50 -15.82
C VAL A 124 -0.71 24.37 -15.89
N THR A 125 0.29 24.48 -16.78
CA THR A 125 1.38 23.49 -16.86
C THR A 125 2.13 23.41 -15.54
N LEU A 126 2.47 24.54 -14.92
CA LEU A 126 3.14 24.60 -13.63
C LEU A 126 2.29 23.95 -12.53
N LEU A 127 1.00 24.29 -12.45
CA LEU A 127 0.08 23.73 -11.45
C LEU A 127 -0.02 22.20 -11.56
N MET A 128 -0.16 21.67 -12.79
CA MET A 128 -0.21 20.22 -13.00
C MET A 128 1.06 19.52 -12.55
N HIS A 129 2.23 20.06 -12.90
CA HIS A 129 3.51 19.49 -12.49
C HIS A 129 3.78 19.66 -11.00
N SER A 130 3.35 20.78 -10.39
CA SER A 130 3.45 21.00 -8.94
C SER A 130 2.59 19.99 -8.16
N TRP A 131 1.37 19.75 -8.61
CA TRP A 131 0.50 18.74 -8.00
C TRP A 131 1.10 17.34 -8.11
N PHE A 132 1.58 16.94 -9.29
CA PHE A 132 2.24 15.65 -9.47
C PHE A 132 3.50 15.52 -8.60
N GLY A 133 4.32 16.56 -8.54
CA GLY A 133 5.51 16.60 -7.70
C GLY A 133 5.17 16.47 -6.20
N LEU A 134 4.11 17.16 -5.75
CA LEU A 134 3.62 17.06 -4.37
C LEU A 134 3.16 15.64 -4.03
N VAL A 135 2.35 15.02 -4.89
CA VAL A 135 1.90 13.64 -4.67
C VAL A 135 3.07 12.67 -4.63
N THR A 136 4.01 12.79 -5.58
CA THR A 136 5.20 11.93 -5.62
C THR A 136 6.08 12.10 -4.38
N TYR A 137 6.27 13.35 -3.91
CA TYR A 137 7.01 13.64 -2.69
C TYR A 137 6.30 13.07 -1.45
N LYS A 138 4.99 13.27 -1.32
CA LYS A 138 4.20 12.68 -0.22
C LYS A 138 4.27 11.15 -0.23
N THR A 139 4.22 10.53 -1.41
CA THR A 139 4.38 9.07 -1.53
C THR A 139 5.75 8.63 -1.02
N TYR A 140 6.81 9.34 -1.40
CA TYR A 140 8.17 9.06 -0.93
C TYR A 140 8.28 9.18 0.59
N ASP A 141 7.79 10.28 1.16
CA ASP A 141 7.79 10.55 2.60
C ASP A 141 7.00 9.48 3.39
N THR A 142 5.81 9.13 2.89
CA THR A 142 4.99 8.05 3.47
C THR A 142 5.72 6.71 3.46
N VAL A 143 6.30 6.35 2.34
CA VAL A 143 7.04 5.10 2.19
C VAL A 143 8.23 5.06 3.15
N ALA A 144 9.02 6.14 3.23
CA ALA A 144 10.17 6.23 4.11
C ALA A 144 9.80 6.18 5.61
N THR A 145 8.57 6.56 5.96
CA THR A 145 8.09 6.61 7.35
C THR A 145 7.41 5.32 7.77
N VAL A 146 6.65 4.71 6.87
CA VAL A 146 5.77 3.55 7.19
C VAL A 146 6.52 2.22 7.14
N PHE A 147 7.48 2.09 6.21
CA PHE A 147 8.18 0.82 5.99
C PHE A 147 9.46 0.75 6.81
N HIS A 148 9.51 -0.19 7.75
CA HIS A 148 10.64 -0.46 8.62
C HIS A 148 11.32 -1.76 8.20
N ASP A 149 12.60 -1.71 7.90
CA ASP A 149 13.37 -2.92 7.62
C ASP A 149 13.85 -3.52 8.96
N THR A 150 13.06 -4.43 9.52
CA THR A 150 13.39 -5.11 10.78
C THR A 150 14.15 -6.42 10.55
N ASN A 151 14.43 -6.80 9.30
CA ASN A 151 15.32 -7.91 9.05
C ASN A 151 16.71 -7.57 9.62
N PRO A 152 17.23 -8.32 10.59
CA PRO A 152 18.61 -8.15 11.00
C PRO A 152 19.44 -8.39 9.75
N THR A 153 20.11 -7.34 9.28
CA THR A 153 21.09 -7.46 8.20
C THR A 153 21.95 -8.65 8.58
N ALA A 154 21.90 -9.72 7.78
CA ALA A 154 22.81 -10.83 7.98
C ALA A 154 24.20 -10.22 8.01
N THR A 155 24.78 -10.14 9.21
CA THR A 155 26.13 -9.62 9.40
C THR A 155 26.96 -10.44 8.43
N PRO A 156 27.62 -9.86 7.42
CA PRO A 156 28.43 -10.66 6.53
C PRO A 156 29.40 -11.42 7.40
N ASN A 157 29.24 -12.74 7.42
CA ASN A 157 30.11 -13.64 8.16
C ASN A 157 31.53 -13.24 7.73
N PRO A 158 32.44 -12.82 8.63
CA PRO A 158 33.77 -12.42 8.25
C PRO A 158 34.38 -13.59 7.50
N THR A 159 34.50 -13.45 6.20
CA THR A 159 35.23 -14.40 5.36
C THR A 159 36.59 -14.60 6.00
N PRO A 160 36.99 -15.82 6.40
CA PRO A 160 38.33 -16.03 6.94
C PRO A 160 39.30 -15.50 5.89
N ALA A 161 40.19 -14.61 6.31
CA ALA A 161 41.21 -14.03 5.47
C ALA A 161 42.02 -15.17 4.82
N GLY A 162 41.65 -15.51 3.58
CA GLY A 162 42.41 -16.46 2.76
C GLY A 162 43.74 -15.84 2.45
N THR A 163 44.81 -16.52 2.80
CA THR A 163 46.20 -16.22 2.47
C THR A 163 46.29 -16.07 0.92
N VAL A 164 46.62 -14.87 0.49
CA VAL A 164 46.78 -14.55 -0.94
C VAL A 164 48.08 -15.23 -1.41
N ASP A 165 47.98 -16.20 -2.30
CA ASP A 165 49.11 -16.79 -3.00
C ASP A 165 49.55 -15.82 -4.12
N PRO A 166 50.81 -15.32 -4.13
CA PRO A 166 51.25 -14.30 -5.04
C PRO A 166 51.48 -14.76 -6.49
N SER A 167 51.17 -16.02 -6.81
CA SER A 167 51.48 -16.62 -8.13
C SER A 167 50.29 -16.87 -9.04
N ALA A 168 49.08 -16.32 -8.76
CA ALA A 168 47.92 -16.51 -9.61
C ALA A 168 47.94 -15.57 -10.82
N VAL A 169 48.06 -16.14 -12.03
CA VAL A 169 47.87 -15.47 -13.32
C VAL A 169 46.45 -14.93 -13.43
N PRO A 170 46.20 -13.67 -13.84
CA PRO A 170 44.85 -13.12 -13.93
C PRO A 170 44.06 -13.84 -15.05
N THR A 171 43.06 -14.59 -14.65
CA THR A 171 42.05 -15.13 -15.56
C THR A 171 41.14 -13.97 -16.03
N PRO A 172 40.76 -13.89 -17.32
CA PRO A 172 39.90 -12.81 -17.80
C PRO A 172 38.56 -12.80 -17.06
N THR A 173 38.28 -11.69 -16.38
CA THR A 173 37.03 -11.47 -15.63
C THR A 173 35.85 -11.53 -16.60
N ARG A 174 35.08 -12.62 -16.54
CA ARG A 174 33.77 -12.72 -17.17
C ARG A 174 32.88 -11.63 -16.59
N ALA A 175 32.20 -10.86 -17.44
CA ALA A 175 31.25 -9.85 -17.00
C ALA A 175 30.27 -10.46 -15.96
N PRO A 176 29.95 -9.77 -14.87
CA PRO A 176 29.04 -10.30 -13.87
C PRO A 176 27.71 -10.62 -14.53
N THR A 177 27.31 -11.88 -14.48
CA THR A 177 25.93 -12.29 -14.79
C THR A 177 25.05 -11.53 -13.82
N PRO A 178 23.98 -10.85 -14.28
CA PRO A 178 23.06 -10.18 -13.34
C PRO A 178 22.59 -11.21 -12.33
N GLU A 179 22.81 -10.91 -11.06
CA GLU A 179 22.37 -11.72 -9.95
C GLU A 179 20.84 -11.86 -10.06
N PRO A 180 20.27 -13.07 -10.04
CA PRO A 180 18.82 -13.25 -10.13
C PRO A 180 18.19 -12.46 -8.96
N THR A 181 17.21 -11.61 -9.27
CA THR A 181 16.42 -10.90 -8.26
C THR A 181 15.93 -11.92 -7.24
N PRO A 182 16.25 -11.77 -5.94
CA PRO A 182 15.82 -12.73 -4.95
C PRO A 182 14.30 -12.86 -5.02
N LEU A 183 13.81 -14.09 -5.13
CA LEU A 183 12.39 -14.38 -5.10
C LEU A 183 11.82 -13.92 -3.74
N PRO A 184 10.55 -13.45 -3.68
CA PRO A 184 9.90 -13.15 -2.41
C PRO A 184 9.99 -14.34 -1.45
N VAL A 185 10.26 -14.09 -0.18
CA VAL A 185 10.48 -15.13 0.83
C VAL A 185 9.31 -16.12 0.90
N TRP A 186 8.06 -15.65 0.71
CA TRP A 186 6.88 -16.53 0.67
C TRP A 186 6.79 -17.43 -0.57
N SER A 187 7.61 -17.24 -1.60
CA SER A 187 7.62 -18.12 -2.76
C SER A 187 8.16 -19.51 -2.42
N ASP A 188 8.94 -19.66 -1.35
CA ASP A 188 9.57 -20.92 -0.96
C ASP A 188 8.55 -21.91 -0.36
N ASN A 189 7.54 -21.42 0.34
CA ASN A 189 6.48 -22.24 0.94
C ASN A 189 5.14 -22.13 0.21
N GLY A 190 5.03 -21.29 -0.83
CA GLY A 190 3.82 -21.07 -1.62
C GLY A 190 2.72 -20.30 -0.89
N ARG A 191 3.01 -19.67 0.26
CA ARG A 191 2.05 -19.02 1.12
C ARG A 191 2.59 -17.68 1.61
N LEU A 192 1.73 -16.68 1.70
CA LEU A 192 1.99 -15.39 2.34
C LEU A 192 1.20 -15.33 3.65
N ASP A 193 1.89 -15.14 4.77
CA ASP A 193 1.32 -15.01 6.10
C ASP A 193 1.59 -13.60 6.67
N LEU A 194 0.55 -12.76 6.72
CA LEU A 194 0.62 -11.39 7.22
C LEU A 194 -0.13 -11.25 8.54
N LEU A 195 0.52 -10.64 9.53
CA LEU A 195 -0.09 -10.30 10.81
C LEU A 195 -0.66 -8.88 10.78
N LEU A 196 -1.98 -8.75 10.87
CA LEU A 196 -2.69 -7.49 10.96
C LEU A 196 -2.94 -7.15 12.43
N ILE A 197 -2.47 -5.98 12.88
CA ILE A 197 -2.60 -5.53 14.26
C ILE A 197 -3.36 -4.21 14.30
N GLY A 198 -4.43 -4.15 15.09
CA GLY A 198 -5.07 -2.92 15.51
C GLY A 198 -4.52 -2.50 16.87
N GLY A 199 -3.81 -1.40 16.90
CA GLY A 199 -3.15 -0.91 18.10
C GLY A 199 -3.85 0.30 18.71
N ASP A 200 -4.03 0.31 20.04
CA ASP A 200 -4.56 1.45 20.78
C ASP A 200 -3.44 2.48 21.09
N ALA A 201 -2.66 2.84 20.05
CA ALA A 201 -1.68 3.91 20.11
C ALA A 201 -2.37 5.25 19.81
N GLY A 202 -2.13 6.26 20.65
CA GLY A 202 -2.64 7.61 20.47
C GLY A 202 -1.80 8.64 21.23
N PRO A 203 -1.98 9.95 20.96
CA PRO A 203 -1.26 11.00 21.66
C PRO A 203 -1.41 10.86 23.18
N GLY A 204 -0.28 10.80 23.89
CA GLY A 204 -0.26 10.68 25.36
C GLY A 204 -0.43 9.26 25.91
N ARG A 205 -0.44 8.23 25.09
CA ARG A 205 -0.43 6.84 25.53
C ARG A 205 0.96 6.25 25.34
N PHE A 206 1.60 5.86 26.45
CA PHE A 206 2.95 5.29 26.47
C PHE A 206 2.97 3.76 26.28
N SER A 207 1.81 3.12 26.09
CA SER A 207 1.71 1.68 25.93
C SER A 207 0.77 1.34 24.77
N LEU A 208 1.28 0.60 23.79
CA LEU A 208 0.46 0.01 22.74
C LEU A 208 -0.12 -1.31 23.27
N ARG A 209 -1.46 -1.44 23.27
CA ARG A 209 -2.13 -2.73 23.46
C ARG A 209 -2.54 -3.25 22.09
N THR A 210 -2.12 -4.46 21.76
CA THR A 210 -2.50 -5.16 20.54
C THR A 210 -3.87 -5.82 20.73
N ASP A 211 -4.93 -4.98 20.70
CA ASP A 211 -6.29 -5.44 21.00
C ASP A 211 -6.97 -6.17 19.84
N THR A 212 -6.45 -6.03 18.64
CA THR A 212 -6.86 -6.76 17.44
C THR A 212 -5.64 -7.43 16.83
N MET A 213 -5.68 -8.73 16.67
CA MET A 213 -4.65 -9.53 16.01
C MET A 213 -5.32 -10.51 15.05
N ILE A 214 -5.05 -10.36 13.77
CA ILE A 214 -5.60 -11.21 12.71
C ILE A 214 -4.44 -11.68 11.84
N LEU A 215 -4.26 -13.00 11.76
CA LEU A 215 -3.34 -13.60 10.81
C LEU A 215 -4.09 -13.80 9.48
N LEU A 216 -3.66 -13.10 8.45
CA LEU A 216 -4.12 -13.25 7.07
C LEU A 216 -3.16 -14.16 6.34
N SER A 217 -3.64 -15.29 5.87
CA SER A 217 -2.89 -16.25 5.07
C SER A 217 -3.43 -16.30 3.66
N VAL A 218 -2.53 -16.28 2.67
CA VAL A 218 -2.87 -16.29 1.24
C VAL A 218 -2.03 -17.33 0.52
N ASP A 219 -2.66 -18.25 -0.18
CA ASP A 219 -2.01 -19.14 -1.12
C ASP A 219 -1.59 -18.35 -2.36
N VAL A 220 -0.29 -18.29 -2.60
CA VAL A 220 0.30 -17.42 -3.63
C VAL A 220 -0.09 -17.84 -5.05
N ALA A 221 -0.31 -19.14 -5.28
CA ALA A 221 -0.66 -19.65 -6.60
C ALA A 221 -2.13 -19.38 -6.97
N THR A 222 -3.04 -19.57 -6.00
CA THR A 222 -4.49 -19.53 -6.24
C THR A 222 -5.17 -18.26 -5.78
N GLY A 223 -4.57 -17.48 -4.87
CA GLY A 223 -5.20 -16.33 -4.19
C GLY A 223 -6.21 -16.74 -3.11
N ARG A 224 -6.37 -18.04 -2.81
CA ARG A 224 -7.23 -18.49 -1.70
C ARG A 224 -6.71 -17.91 -0.40
N SER A 225 -7.63 -17.46 0.43
CA SER A 225 -7.26 -16.72 1.63
C SER A 225 -8.05 -17.18 2.84
N ALA A 226 -7.40 -17.14 4.00
CA ALA A 226 -8.01 -17.40 5.30
C ALA A 226 -7.59 -16.33 6.30
N MET A 227 -8.51 -15.90 7.15
CA MET A 227 -8.25 -15.02 8.30
C MET A 227 -8.41 -15.79 9.58
N PHE A 228 -7.41 -15.76 10.44
CA PHE A 228 -7.42 -16.37 11.77
C PHE A 228 -7.42 -15.26 12.81
N GLY A 229 -8.51 -15.14 13.56
CA GLY A 229 -8.60 -14.24 14.69
C GLY A 229 -7.83 -14.82 15.88
N ILE A 230 -6.92 -14.04 16.46
CA ILE A 230 -6.09 -14.43 17.59
C ILE A 230 -6.60 -13.68 18.82
N PRO A 231 -7.13 -14.40 19.85
CA PRO A 231 -7.63 -13.76 21.04
C PRO A 231 -6.51 -13.03 21.80
N ARG A 232 -6.78 -11.80 22.17
CA ARG A 232 -5.84 -10.96 22.92
C ARG A 232 -5.60 -11.40 24.35
N ASN A 233 -6.52 -12.21 24.88
CA ASN A 233 -6.52 -12.73 26.26
C ASN A 233 -5.86 -14.11 26.41
N LEU A 234 -5.25 -14.64 25.34
CA LEU A 234 -4.43 -15.84 25.44
C LEU A 234 -3.29 -15.63 26.43
N THR A 235 -3.07 -16.61 27.29
CA THR A 235 -1.94 -16.66 28.22
C THR A 235 -1.09 -17.90 27.98
N HIS A 236 0.11 -17.95 28.52
CA HIS A 236 1.07 -19.04 28.30
C HIS A 236 1.44 -19.22 26.83
N VAL A 237 1.51 -18.08 26.11
CA VAL A 237 1.87 -18.07 24.68
C VAL A 237 3.34 -18.46 24.52
N PRO A 238 3.67 -19.47 23.69
CA PRO A 238 5.05 -19.91 23.50
C PRO A 238 5.90 -18.78 22.90
N LEU A 239 7.11 -18.62 23.44
CA LEU A 239 8.09 -17.65 22.97
C LEU A 239 9.27 -18.36 22.26
N PRO A 240 9.98 -17.66 21.37
CA PRO A 240 11.24 -18.16 20.82
C PRO A 240 12.31 -18.22 21.90
N ASP A 241 13.39 -18.96 21.62
CA ASP A 241 14.55 -19.05 22.51
C ASP A 241 15.16 -17.64 22.73
N GLY A 242 15.72 -17.40 23.88
CA GLY A 242 16.13 -16.07 24.37
C GLY A 242 14.99 -15.39 25.12
N PRO A 243 13.98 -14.82 24.49
CA PRO A 243 12.78 -14.29 25.18
C PRO A 243 12.09 -15.29 26.10
N ALA A 244 12.08 -16.58 25.77
CA ALA A 244 11.53 -17.65 26.59
C ALA A 244 12.28 -17.82 27.93
N ASP A 245 13.57 -17.48 27.97
CA ASP A 245 14.41 -17.64 29.17
C ASP A 245 14.09 -16.61 30.26
N ALA A 246 13.29 -15.57 29.92
CA ALA A 246 12.77 -14.60 30.89
C ALA A 246 11.69 -15.20 31.83
N PHE A 247 11.16 -16.40 31.53
CA PHE A 247 10.03 -16.98 32.23
C PHE A 247 10.24 -18.47 32.53
N ASP A 248 9.87 -18.93 33.74
CA ASP A 248 9.99 -20.33 34.14
C ASP A 248 9.22 -21.29 33.23
N CYS A 249 8.05 -20.89 32.70
CA CYS A 249 7.25 -21.69 31.77
C CYS A 249 7.82 -21.70 30.34
N ARG A 250 8.88 -20.96 30.05
CA ARG A 250 9.39 -20.71 28.69
C ARG A 250 8.29 -20.17 27.75
N CYS A 251 7.31 -19.46 28.28
CA CYS A 251 6.15 -18.89 27.63
C CYS A 251 5.86 -17.50 28.18
N PHE A 252 5.07 -16.68 27.50
CA PHE A 252 4.57 -15.42 28.05
C PHE A 252 3.35 -15.74 28.95
N PRO A 253 3.46 -15.58 30.30
CA PRO A 253 2.43 -16.05 31.20
C PRO A 253 1.19 -15.16 31.30
N ASP A 254 1.32 -13.89 30.93
CA ASP A 254 0.25 -12.88 31.01
C ASP A 254 -0.54 -12.80 29.68
N LEU A 255 -1.50 -11.89 29.63
CA LEU A 255 -2.33 -11.66 28.44
C LEU A 255 -1.49 -11.27 27.22
N LEU A 256 -1.72 -11.91 26.08
CA LEU A 256 -0.96 -11.70 24.85
C LEU A 256 -0.94 -10.23 24.42
N ASN A 257 -2.01 -9.46 24.65
CA ASN A 257 -2.05 -8.05 24.28
C ASN A 257 -1.16 -7.14 25.13
N SER A 258 -0.58 -7.65 26.25
CA SER A 258 0.40 -6.94 27.06
C SER A 258 1.86 -7.24 26.65
N LEU A 259 2.07 -8.23 25.79
CA LEU A 259 3.41 -8.65 25.34
C LEU A 259 4.17 -7.51 24.68
N PHE A 260 3.53 -6.70 23.84
CA PHE A 260 4.17 -5.55 23.20
C PHE A 260 4.80 -4.62 24.24
N THR A 261 4.00 -4.20 25.22
CA THR A 261 4.45 -3.27 26.27
C THR A 261 5.53 -3.90 27.15
N TYR A 262 5.37 -5.18 27.49
CA TYR A 262 6.35 -5.91 28.27
C TYR A 262 7.69 -6.01 27.53
N ALA A 263 7.68 -6.40 26.27
CA ALA A 263 8.90 -6.53 25.47
C ALA A 263 9.61 -5.19 25.29
N SER A 264 8.86 -4.11 25.03
CA SER A 264 9.42 -2.76 24.89
C SER A 264 10.14 -2.30 26.18
N ALA A 265 9.64 -2.71 27.34
CA ALA A 265 10.22 -2.37 28.64
C ALA A 265 11.40 -3.28 29.05
N ASN A 266 11.66 -4.39 28.35
CA ASN A 266 12.63 -5.42 28.73
C ASN A 266 13.64 -5.73 27.60
N PRO A 267 14.47 -4.75 27.18
CA PRO A 267 15.40 -4.90 26.06
C PRO A 267 16.46 -5.99 26.25
N GLN A 268 16.71 -6.39 27.48
CA GLN A 268 17.68 -7.47 27.84
C GLN A 268 17.21 -8.85 27.35
N TRP A 269 15.91 -9.06 27.19
CA TRP A 269 15.32 -10.34 26.80
C TRP A 269 14.79 -10.34 25.36
N PHE A 270 14.34 -9.18 24.88
CA PHE A 270 13.68 -9.08 23.57
C PHE A 270 14.56 -8.32 22.57
N PRO A 271 14.85 -8.90 21.39
CA PRO A 271 15.67 -8.26 20.38
C PRO A 271 14.91 -7.11 19.69
N GLY A 272 15.65 -6.26 18.98
CA GLY A 272 15.12 -5.17 18.19
C GLY A 272 15.45 -3.78 18.73
N SER A 273 15.21 -2.76 17.92
CA SER A 273 15.30 -1.36 18.32
C SER A 273 14.20 -0.99 19.33
N ASP A 274 14.32 0.15 20.00
CA ASP A 274 13.30 0.60 20.95
C ASP A 274 11.93 0.81 20.29
N ASP A 275 11.93 1.20 19.01
CA ASP A 275 10.70 1.43 18.22
C ASP A 275 10.07 0.12 17.71
N ASP A 276 10.86 -0.92 17.45
CA ASP A 276 10.41 -2.15 16.79
C ASP A 276 10.25 -3.36 17.69
N ARG A 277 10.94 -3.37 18.86
CA ARG A 277 11.04 -4.52 19.77
C ARG A 277 9.69 -5.12 20.14
N GLY A 278 8.72 -4.28 20.48
CA GLY A 278 7.38 -4.76 20.84
C GLY A 278 6.67 -5.45 19.68
N TYR A 279 6.82 -4.93 18.47
CA TYR A 279 6.23 -5.52 17.26
C TYR A 279 6.90 -6.85 16.92
N ILE A 280 8.23 -6.93 16.97
CA ILE A 280 8.99 -8.16 16.74
C ILE A 280 8.56 -9.23 17.74
N ALA A 281 8.46 -8.89 19.03
CA ALA A 281 8.05 -9.83 20.07
C ALA A 281 6.66 -10.43 19.81
N VAL A 282 5.69 -9.63 19.41
CA VAL A 282 4.34 -10.12 19.08
C VAL A 282 4.36 -11.00 17.82
N GLN A 283 5.08 -10.61 16.79
CA GLN A 283 5.24 -11.40 15.56
C GLN A 283 5.85 -12.77 15.86
N ASP A 284 6.94 -12.80 16.61
CA ASP A 284 7.69 -14.01 16.94
C ASP A 284 6.87 -14.96 17.83
N ALA A 285 6.12 -14.41 18.80
CA ALA A 285 5.22 -15.20 19.64
C ALA A 285 4.11 -15.86 18.81
N ILE A 286 3.51 -15.13 17.86
CA ILE A 286 2.48 -15.68 16.98
C ILE A 286 3.08 -16.70 16.01
N ALA A 287 4.28 -16.45 15.47
CA ALA A 287 5.00 -17.41 14.65
C ALA A 287 5.26 -18.72 15.40
N LYS A 288 5.71 -18.62 16.66
CA LYS A 288 5.97 -19.79 17.53
C LYS A 288 4.68 -20.53 17.89
N LEU A 289 3.59 -19.79 18.15
CA LEU A 289 2.26 -20.34 18.46
C LEU A 289 1.71 -21.12 17.27
N THR A 290 1.68 -20.52 16.09
CA THR A 290 1.08 -21.08 14.88
C THR A 290 1.97 -22.11 14.17
N GLY A 291 3.27 -22.04 14.41
CA GLY A 291 4.28 -22.81 13.70
C GLY A 291 4.41 -22.39 12.21
N LEU A 292 4.05 -21.14 11.93
CA LEU A 292 4.18 -20.51 10.62
C LEU A 292 5.30 -19.47 10.64
N GLN A 293 5.92 -19.26 9.50
CA GLN A 293 6.72 -18.06 9.27
C GLN A 293 5.78 -16.90 8.99
N ILE A 294 5.91 -15.81 9.74
CA ILE A 294 5.15 -14.58 9.49
C ILE A 294 6.00 -13.69 8.58
N ASP A 295 5.54 -13.50 7.36
CA ASP A 295 6.29 -12.78 6.31
C ASP A 295 6.31 -11.26 6.52
N GLY A 296 5.39 -10.76 7.33
CA GLY A 296 5.33 -9.37 7.71
C GLY A 296 4.16 -9.05 8.62
N GLN A 297 4.18 -7.87 9.17
CA GLN A 297 3.07 -7.35 9.95
C GLN A 297 2.71 -5.93 9.52
N VAL A 298 1.43 -5.61 9.65
CA VAL A 298 0.87 -4.29 9.38
C VAL A 298 0.12 -3.85 10.62
N VAL A 299 0.53 -2.73 11.18
CA VAL A 299 -0.09 -2.14 12.37
C VAL A 299 -0.84 -0.88 11.98
N VAL A 300 -2.08 -0.77 12.42
CA VAL A 300 -2.94 0.39 12.18
C VAL A 300 -3.37 0.98 13.52
N THR A 301 -3.20 2.29 13.70
CA THR A 301 -3.73 2.95 14.89
C THR A 301 -5.25 3.11 14.79
N LEU A 302 -5.96 3.12 15.93
CA LEU A 302 -7.42 3.31 15.95
C LEU A 302 -7.84 4.62 15.27
N GLN A 303 -7.09 5.71 15.50
CA GLN A 303 -7.37 7.00 14.89
C GLN A 303 -7.14 6.98 13.37
N GLY A 304 -6.11 6.28 12.91
CA GLY A 304 -5.84 6.09 11.49
C GLY A 304 -6.94 5.30 10.80
N PHE A 305 -7.45 4.26 11.45
CA PHE A 305 -8.59 3.50 10.96
C PHE A 305 -9.85 4.37 10.79
N VAL A 306 -10.18 5.21 11.79
CA VAL A 306 -11.31 6.16 11.71
C VAL A 306 -11.14 7.09 10.52
N ARG A 307 -9.97 7.75 10.41
CA ARG A 307 -9.67 8.67 9.30
C ARG A 307 -9.74 7.99 7.94
N LEU A 308 -9.24 6.75 7.83
CA LEU A 308 -9.30 5.97 6.59
C LEU A 308 -10.75 5.73 6.15
N VAL A 309 -11.59 5.23 7.06
CA VAL A 309 -13.01 4.95 6.76
C VAL A 309 -13.76 6.23 6.38
N ASP A 310 -13.50 7.34 7.08
CA ASP A 310 -14.12 8.64 6.76
C ASP A 310 -13.68 9.14 5.37
N GLN A 311 -12.41 8.97 5.01
CA GLN A 311 -11.91 9.33 3.67
C GLN A 311 -12.47 8.45 2.56
N LEU A 312 -12.84 7.21 2.86
CA LEU A 312 -13.57 6.35 1.91
C LEU A 312 -15.04 6.77 1.76
N GLY A 313 -15.53 7.65 2.61
CA GLY A 313 -16.94 8.08 2.65
C GLY A 313 -17.81 7.19 3.53
N GLY A 314 -17.23 6.39 4.41
CA GLY A 314 -17.92 5.41 5.25
C GLY A 314 -17.82 3.99 4.73
N LEU A 315 -18.36 3.03 5.48
CA LEU A 315 -18.43 1.61 5.09
C LEU A 315 -19.86 1.10 5.14
N ASP A 316 -20.25 0.35 4.12
CA ASP A 316 -21.50 -0.41 4.07
C ASP A 316 -21.27 -1.78 4.67
N ILE A 317 -21.91 -2.06 5.80
CA ILE A 317 -21.75 -3.29 6.55
C ILE A 317 -23.11 -3.92 6.81
N TYR A 318 -23.27 -5.20 6.46
CA TYR A 318 -24.43 -5.96 6.92
C TYR A 318 -24.20 -6.44 8.35
N VAL A 319 -24.95 -5.90 9.30
CA VAL A 319 -24.91 -6.23 10.73
C VAL A 319 -25.84 -7.43 10.98
N PRO A 320 -25.33 -8.60 11.38
CA PRO A 320 -26.15 -9.80 11.52
C PRO A 320 -27.16 -9.70 12.67
N TYR A 321 -26.81 -9.04 13.74
CA TYR A 321 -27.63 -8.78 14.94
C TYR A 321 -27.25 -7.44 15.54
N SER A 322 -28.23 -6.77 16.13
CA SER A 322 -28.03 -5.43 16.72
C SER A 322 -26.96 -5.46 17.83
N VAL A 323 -26.16 -4.39 17.88
CA VAL A 323 -25.13 -4.20 18.91
C VAL A 323 -25.55 -3.06 19.83
N TYR A 324 -25.60 -3.36 21.14
CA TYR A 324 -25.90 -2.40 22.19
C TYR A 324 -24.79 -2.36 23.23
N ASP A 325 -24.32 -1.14 23.56
CA ASP A 325 -23.32 -0.92 24.58
C ASP A 325 -23.69 0.32 25.39
N ALA A 326 -24.22 0.13 26.58
CA ALA A 326 -24.68 1.23 27.44
C ALA A 326 -23.55 2.15 27.94
N ARG A 327 -22.29 1.71 27.85
CA ARG A 327 -21.12 2.43 28.39
C ARG A 327 -19.90 2.27 27.48
N TYR A 328 -20.09 2.48 26.17
CA TYR A 328 -19.01 2.41 25.21
C TYR A 328 -17.97 3.52 25.49
N PRO A 329 -16.70 3.17 25.74
CA PRO A 329 -15.63 4.14 25.92
C PRO A 329 -15.15 4.66 24.56
N PRO A 330 -15.38 5.95 24.23
CA PRO A 330 -14.97 6.51 22.95
C PRO A 330 -13.43 6.54 22.82
N PRO A 331 -12.90 6.46 21.58
CA PRO A 331 -11.45 6.38 21.37
C PRO A 331 -10.69 7.67 21.73
N ASP A 332 -11.36 8.79 21.83
CA ASP A 332 -10.81 10.09 22.23
C ASP A 332 -10.64 10.25 23.76
N GLY A 333 -11.05 9.23 24.55
CA GLY A 333 -10.97 9.26 26.01
C GLY A 333 -12.05 10.11 26.68
N GLY A 334 -13.11 10.48 25.94
CA GLY A 334 -14.28 11.20 26.45
C GLY A 334 -15.11 10.37 27.42
N ARG A 335 -16.27 10.91 27.83
CA ARG A 335 -17.23 10.19 28.66
C ARG A 335 -17.82 9.01 27.89
N ASN A 336 -18.08 7.89 28.59
CA ASN A 336 -18.78 6.76 28.01
C ASN A 336 -20.11 7.19 27.38
N VAL A 337 -20.41 6.66 26.22
CA VAL A 337 -21.63 6.94 25.46
C VAL A 337 -22.47 5.68 25.31
N GLU A 338 -23.76 5.84 25.14
CA GLU A 338 -24.66 4.78 24.75
C GLU A 338 -24.52 4.53 23.25
N LEU A 339 -24.16 3.31 22.87
CA LEU A 339 -24.01 2.87 21.50
C LEU A 339 -25.16 1.92 21.12
N TRP A 340 -25.88 2.27 20.05
CA TRP A 340 -26.88 1.39 19.45
C TRP A 340 -26.64 1.28 17.93
N ILE A 341 -26.39 0.07 17.43
CA ILE A 341 -26.24 -0.23 16.01
C ILE A 341 -27.26 -1.30 15.65
N PRO A 342 -28.29 -0.98 14.86
CA PRO A 342 -29.36 -1.94 14.51
C PRO A 342 -28.84 -3.03 13.55
N ALA A 343 -29.50 -4.19 13.57
CA ALA A 343 -29.26 -5.24 12.59
C ALA A 343 -29.67 -4.81 11.18
N GLY A 344 -29.12 -5.48 10.16
CA GLY A 344 -29.37 -5.21 8.75
C GLY A 344 -28.27 -4.39 8.09
N GLN A 345 -28.55 -3.85 6.91
CA GLN A 345 -27.60 -3.05 6.16
C GLN A 345 -27.40 -1.69 6.83
N GLN A 346 -26.16 -1.34 7.17
CA GLN A 346 -25.78 -0.09 7.81
C GLN A 346 -24.70 0.59 7.02
N HIS A 347 -24.81 1.90 6.84
CA HIS A 347 -23.73 2.77 6.38
C HIS A 347 -23.09 3.45 7.58
N MET A 348 -21.81 3.18 7.85
CA MET A 348 -21.13 3.62 9.06
C MET A 348 -19.95 4.53 8.72
N ASN A 349 -19.85 5.68 9.37
CA ASN A 349 -18.63 6.49 9.38
C ASN A 349 -17.51 5.80 10.16
N GLY A 350 -16.29 6.38 10.16
CA GLY A 350 -15.13 5.79 10.81
C GLY A 350 -15.33 5.56 12.32
N TRP A 351 -15.94 6.51 13.02
CA TRP A 351 -16.23 6.38 14.46
C TRP A 351 -17.18 5.22 14.73
N THR A 352 -18.30 5.16 14.02
CA THR A 352 -19.32 4.09 14.20
C THR A 352 -18.75 2.73 13.80
N THR A 353 -17.97 2.66 12.72
CA THR A 353 -17.30 1.44 12.30
C THR A 353 -16.32 0.93 13.35
N LEU A 354 -15.51 1.85 13.93
CA LEU A 354 -14.60 1.51 15.02
C LEU A 354 -15.38 1.07 16.28
N ALA A 355 -16.46 1.76 16.62
CA ALA A 355 -17.32 1.39 17.76
C ALA A 355 -17.91 -0.01 17.57
N TYR A 356 -18.40 -0.33 16.37
CA TYR A 356 -18.88 -1.65 16.00
C TYR A 356 -17.80 -2.75 16.18
N ALA A 357 -16.57 -2.46 15.75
CA ALA A 357 -15.45 -3.39 15.86
C ALA A 357 -14.89 -3.53 17.28
N ARG A 358 -15.19 -2.60 18.22
CA ARG A 358 -14.61 -2.60 19.57
C ARG A 358 -15.60 -2.93 20.69
N SER A 359 -16.91 -2.68 20.50
CA SER A 359 -17.93 -2.93 21.52
C SER A 359 -17.91 -4.41 21.97
N ARG A 360 -18.13 -4.65 23.27
CA ARG A 360 -18.12 -5.98 23.87
C ARG A 360 -19.03 -6.13 25.11
N HIS A 361 -19.72 -5.06 25.55
CA HIS A 361 -20.52 -5.13 26.77
C HIS A 361 -21.79 -5.98 26.63
N GLN A 362 -22.30 -6.15 25.43
CA GLN A 362 -23.45 -7.01 25.15
C GLN A 362 -23.04 -8.48 25.00
N ASP A 363 -21.80 -8.73 24.57
CA ASP A 363 -21.34 -10.05 24.18
C ASP A 363 -19.89 -10.29 24.65
N ASN A 364 -19.19 -11.26 24.07
CA ASN A 364 -17.86 -11.67 24.45
C ASN A 364 -16.79 -11.14 23.45
N ASP A 365 -15.54 -11.40 23.78
CA ASP A 365 -14.40 -11.00 22.97
C ASP A 365 -14.37 -11.65 21.58
N TYR A 366 -14.94 -12.84 21.46
CA TYR A 366 -14.99 -13.62 20.21
C TYR A 366 -15.95 -13.03 19.19
N ASN A 367 -17.14 -12.58 19.62
CA ASN A 367 -18.08 -11.87 18.77
C ASN A 367 -17.49 -10.53 18.28
N ARG A 368 -16.68 -9.87 19.10
CA ARG A 368 -15.90 -8.70 18.66
C ARG A 368 -14.93 -9.06 17.53
N MET A 369 -14.20 -10.17 17.63
CA MET A 369 -13.30 -10.63 16.58
C MET A 369 -14.02 -10.94 15.26
N ASP A 370 -15.21 -11.51 15.32
CA ASP A 370 -16.06 -11.70 14.14
C ASP A 370 -16.43 -10.38 13.47
N ARG A 371 -16.80 -9.37 14.26
CA ARG A 371 -17.08 -8.02 13.74
C ARG A 371 -15.85 -7.39 13.10
N GLN A 372 -14.66 -7.56 13.68
CA GLN A 372 -13.40 -7.07 13.11
C GLN A 372 -13.13 -7.68 11.73
N GLN A 373 -13.27 -9.01 11.60
CA GLN A 373 -13.11 -9.68 10.31
C GLN A 373 -14.17 -9.24 9.29
N LEU A 374 -15.42 -9.01 9.73
CA LEU A 374 -16.49 -8.52 8.86
C LEU A 374 -16.18 -7.11 8.34
N VAL A 375 -15.68 -6.22 9.19
CA VAL A 375 -15.24 -4.86 8.83
C VAL A 375 -14.12 -4.91 7.78
N LEU A 376 -13.10 -5.74 7.97
CA LEU A 376 -12.01 -5.89 6.99
C LEU A 376 -12.50 -6.39 5.63
N ARG A 377 -13.43 -7.34 5.62
CA ARG A 377 -14.06 -7.80 4.36
C ARG A 377 -14.85 -6.71 3.67
N SER A 378 -15.62 -5.92 4.43
CA SER A 378 -16.42 -4.82 3.90
C SER A 378 -15.50 -3.72 3.36
N LEU A 379 -14.44 -3.39 4.07
CA LEU A 379 -13.40 -2.47 3.60
C LEU A 379 -12.81 -2.93 2.25
N ARG A 380 -12.36 -4.18 2.16
CA ARG A 380 -11.78 -4.73 0.91
C ARG A 380 -12.74 -4.66 -0.27
N ARG A 381 -14.04 -4.89 -0.05
CA ARG A 381 -15.07 -4.84 -1.11
C ARG A 381 -15.31 -3.43 -1.64
N GLN A 382 -15.07 -2.41 -0.81
CA GLN A 382 -15.40 -1.02 -1.12
C GLN A 382 -14.17 -0.19 -1.55
N LEU A 383 -12.99 -0.82 -1.66
CA LEU A 383 -11.80 -0.18 -2.23
C LEU A 383 -11.99 -0.02 -3.75
N ASP A 384 -12.53 1.12 -4.16
CA ASP A 384 -12.74 1.49 -5.56
C ASP A 384 -11.66 2.49 -5.99
N PRO A 385 -10.88 2.21 -7.06
CA PRO A 385 -9.90 3.15 -7.59
C PRO A 385 -10.47 4.54 -7.87
N CYS A 386 -11.72 4.62 -8.34
CA CYS A 386 -12.37 5.90 -8.64
C CYS A 386 -12.63 6.75 -7.40
N VAL A 387 -12.84 6.12 -6.26
CA VAL A 387 -12.97 6.80 -4.95
C VAL A 387 -11.60 7.18 -4.39
N LEU A 388 -10.60 6.33 -4.59
CA LEU A 388 -9.27 6.48 -4.00
C LEU A 388 -8.41 7.53 -4.71
N ILE A 389 -8.40 7.55 -6.07
CA ILE A 389 -7.50 8.41 -6.86
C ILE A 389 -7.61 9.90 -6.48
N PRO A 390 -8.80 10.51 -6.36
CA PRO A 390 -8.91 11.92 -5.99
C PRO A 390 -8.41 12.24 -4.58
N ARG A 391 -8.33 11.22 -3.71
CA ARG A 391 -8.01 11.33 -2.27
C ARG A 391 -6.60 10.85 -1.92
N ILE A 392 -5.79 10.54 -2.93
CA ILE A 392 -4.42 10.02 -2.71
C ILE A 392 -3.61 10.89 -1.73
N PRO A 393 -3.57 12.24 -1.82
CA PRO A 393 -2.76 13.03 -0.90
C PRO A 393 -3.16 12.85 0.58
N GLU A 394 -4.47 12.82 0.86
CA GLU A 394 -5.02 12.64 2.21
C GLU A 394 -4.80 11.21 2.73
N LEU A 395 -4.95 10.22 1.85
CA LEU A 395 -4.69 8.81 2.19
C LEU A 395 -3.22 8.56 2.51
N LEU A 396 -2.31 9.23 1.81
CA LEU A 396 -0.88 9.17 2.10
C LEU A 396 -0.55 9.78 3.47
N ASP A 397 -1.15 10.93 3.82
CA ASP A 397 -0.97 11.53 5.15
C ASP A 397 -1.51 10.61 6.25
N ILE A 398 -2.68 9.99 6.04
CA ILE A 398 -3.23 9.01 6.99
C ILE A 398 -2.30 7.80 7.14
N ALA A 399 -1.81 7.27 6.04
CA ALA A 399 -0.90 6.13 6.06
C ALA A 399 0.39 6.46 6.83
N ARG A 400 1.03 7.60 6.52
CA ARG A 400 2.25 8.06 7.18
C ARG A 400 2.06 8.18 8.71
N ASP A 401 0.93 8.76 9.14
CA ASP A 401 0.68 9.08 10.55
C ASP A 401 0.15 7.89 11.36
N SER A 402 -0.28 6.81 10.69
CA SER A 402 -1.13 5.80 11.31
C SER A 402 -0.78 4.34 11.00
N LEU A 403 0.12 4.11 10.03
CA LEU A 403 0.58 2.78 9.66
C LEU A 403 2.02 2.57 10.07
N TRP A 404 2.32 1.34 10.47
CA TRP A 404 3.66 0.81 10.63
C TRP A 404 3.70 -0.58 9.99
N THR A 405 4.76 -0.90 9.26
CA THR A 405 4.94 -2.23 8.68
C THR A 405 6.42 -2.58 8.53
N ASN A 406 6.74 -3.85 8.74
CA ASN A 406 8.04 -4.43 8.43
C ASN A 406 8.04 -5.25 7.13
N VAL A 407 6.98 -5.16 6.34
CA VAL A 407 6.97 -5.77 5.01
C VAL A 407 8.03 -5.10 4.15
N PRO A 408 8.98 -5.83 3.55
CA PRO A 408 10.00 -5.23 2.72
C PRO A 408 9.37 -4.50 1.52
N ILE A 409 9.75 -3.24 1.33
CA ILE A 409 9.20 -2.42 0.24
C ILE A 409 9.46 -3.03 -1.13
N ALA A 410 10.56 -3.75 -1.31
CA ALA A 410 10.90 -4.45 -2.53
C ALA A 410 9.84 -5.50 -2.95
N GLN A 411 9.04 -5.99 -2.00
CA GLN A 411 8.00 -7.01 -2.23
C GLN A 411 6.64 -6.42 -2.61
N LEU A 412 6.45 -5.10 -2.54
CA LEU A 412 5.18 -4.45 -2.89
C LEU A 412 4.64 -4.78 -4.29
N PRO A 413 5.48 -4.88 -5.35
CA PRO A 413 4.99 -5.25 -6.67
C PRO A 413 4.29 -6.61 -6.70
N GLU A 414 4.84 -7.58 -6.00
CA GLU A 414 4.31 -8.93 -5.86
C GLU A 414 3.05 -8.93 -4.97
N LEU A 415 3.06 -8.19 -3.87
CA LEU A 415 1.90 -8.05 -2.97
C LEU A 415 0.70 -7.42 -3.68
N PHE A 416 0.89 -6.36 -4.47
CA PHE A 416 -0.19 -5.79 -5.27
C PHE A 416 -0.74 -6.76 -6.30
N SER A 417 0.14 -7.49 -6.96
CA SER A 417 -0.24 -8.54 -7.91
C SER A 417 -1.01 -9.67 -7.24
N LEU A 418 -0.58 -10.10 -6.04
CA LEU A 418 -1.27 -11.12 -5.25
C LEU A 418 -2.62 -10.60 -4.73
N GLY A 419 -2.65 -9.39 -4.19
CA GLY A 419 -3.87 -8.76 -3.68
C GLY A 419 -4.99 -8.64 -4.71
N ALA A 420 -4.62 -8.46 -6.00
CA ALA A 420 -5.59 -8.44 -7.10
C ALA A 420 -6.26 -9.80 -7.35
N ARG A 421 -5.60 -10.90 -6.96
CA ARG A 421 -6.13 -12.28 -7.11
C ARG A 421 -6.99 -12.72 -5.94
N VAL A 422 -6.87 -12.06 -4.79
CA VAL A 422 -7.66 -12.38 -3.59
C VAL A 422 -9.10 -11.94 -3.78
N ASP A 423 -10.01 -12.91 -3.80
CA ASP A 423 -11.46 -12.64 -3.80
C ASP A 423 -11.97 -12.41 -2.37
N SER A 424 -12.44 -11.19 -2.10
CA SER A 424 -12.99 -10.81 -0.81
C SER A 424 -14.25 -11.59 -0.40
N GLY A 425 -14.95 -12.18 -1.37
CA GLY A 425 -16.14 -13.01 -1.14
C GLY A 425 -15.80 -14.39 -0.56
N SER A 426 -14.62 -14.92 -0.90
CA SER A 426 -14.19 -16.28 -0.59
C SER A 426 -13.19 -16.40 0.55
N ILE A 427 -12.86 -15.31 1.27
CA ILE A 427 -11.95 -15.37 2.42
C ILE A 427 -12.58 -16.17 3.55
N ALA A 428 -11.99 -17.34 3.85
CA ALA A 428 -12.40 -18.17 4.97
C ALA A 428 -12.07 -17.50 6.31
N ARG A 429 -12.89 -17.71 7.33
CA ARG A 429 -12.73 -17.09 8.65
C ARG A 429 -12.65 -18.15 9.73
N TYR A 430 -11.63 -18.07 10.55
CA TYR A 430 -11.37 -18.95 11.68
C TYR A 430 -11.10 -18.12 12.92
N GLN A 431 -11.39 -18.69 14.08
CA GLN A 431 -11.10 -18.08 15.36
C GLN A 431 -10.59 -19.12 16.36
N PHE A 432 -9.63 -18.72 17.21
CA PHE A 432 -9.08 -19.57 18.24
C PHE A 432 -9.87 -19.34 19.54
N TRP A 433 -10.92 -20.11 19.76
CA TRP A 433 -11.82 -19.90 20.90
C TRP A 433 -12.22 -21.18 21.65
N PRO A 434 -12.68 -21.05 22.94
CA PRO A 434 -13.26 -22.14 23.69
C PRO A 434 -14.53 -22.69 23.05
N PRO A 435 -14.87 -23.97 23.25
CA PRO A 435 -14.14 -24.87 24.15
C PRO A 435 -12.90 -25.52 23.55
N ASP A 436 -12.72 -25.42 22.22
CA ASP A 436 -11.68 -26.15 21.49
C ASP A 436 -10.28 -25.67 21.85
N ILE A 437 -10.11 -24.33 22.04
CA ILE A 437 -8.84 -23.71 22.42
C ILE A 437 -9.03 -23.00 23.74
N ARG A 438 -8.22 -23.36 24.74
CA ARG A 438 -8.25 -22.74 26.06
C ARG A 438 -7.54 -21.39 26.05
N GLU A 439 -8.04 -20.42 26.82
CA GLU A 439 -7.37 -19.11 26.96
C GLU A 439 -5.98 -19.25 27.62
N GLN A 440 -5.86 -20.12 28.62
CA GLN A 440 -4.56 -20.57 29.10
C GLN A 440 -4.09 -21.72 28.21
N LEU A 441 -3.16 -21.43 27.32
CA LEU A 441 -2.69 -22.37 26.31
C LEU A 441 -1.98 -23.57 26.96
N ASP A 442 -2.34 -24.75 26.51
CA ASP A 442 -1.69 -26.01 26.75
C ASP A 442 -1.20 -26.64 25.43
N VAL A 443 -0.51 -27.75 25.51
CA VAL A 443 0.06 -28.45 24.35
C VAL A 443 -1.03 -28.86 23.35
N GLU A 444 -2.22 -29.26 23.84
CA GLU A 444 -3.33 -29.68 23.02
C GLU A 444 -3.89 -28.49 22.22
N SER A 445 -4.16 -27.36 22.89
CA SER A 445 -4.61 -26.12 22.25
C SER A 445 -3.62 -25.61 21.21
N ILE A 446 -2.30 -25.64 21.51
CA ILE A 446 -1.26 -25.22 20.55
C ILE A 446 -1.24 -26.14 19.32
N ASN A 447 -1.35 -27.46 19.50
CA ASN A 447 -1.37 -28.40 18.39
C ASN A 447 -2.64 -28.24 17.53
N LEU A 448 -3.77 -27.95 18.15
CA LEU A 448 -5.03 -27.67 17.43
C LEU A 448 -4.89 -26.38 16.61
N ILE A 449 -4.36 -25.28 17.17
CA ILE A 449 -4.08 -24.03 16.46
C ILE A 449 -3.21 -24.31 15.23
N ARG A 450 -2.11 -25.05 15.38
CA ARG A 450 -1.21 -25.41 14.29
C ARG A 450 -1.89 -26.23 13.19
N THR A 451 -2.84 -27.06 13.57
CA THR A 451 -3.67 -27.81 12.60
C THR A 451 -4.65 -26.89 11.89
N MET A 452 -5.36 -26.03 12.62
CA MET A 452 -6.33 -25.09 12.07
C MET A 452 -5.73 -24.16 11.03
N VAL A 453 -4.52 -23.61 11.25
CA VAL A 453 -3.88 -22.68 10.31
C VAL A 453 -3.39 -23.37 9.03
N ARG A 454 -3.25 -24.67 9.03
CA ARG A 454 -2.85 -25.48 7.86
C ARG A 454 -4.03 -26.01 7.05
N THR A 455 -5.11 -26.37 7.72
CA THR A 455 -6.29 -27.04 7.13
C THR A 455 -6.85 -26.36 5.88
N PRO A 456 -7.01 -25.02 5.80
CA PRO A 456 -7.56 -24.36 4.63
C PRO A 456 -6.75 -24.57 3.34
N PHE A 457 -5.49 -25.00 3.45
CA PHE A 457 -4.55 -25.08 2.36
C PHE A 457 -4.10 -26.50 1.99
N VAL A 458 -4.42 -27.52 2.83
CA VAL A 458 -3.90 -28.89 2.66
C VAL A 458 -4.79 -29.79 1.79
N ASN A 459 -6.09 -29.53 1.69
CA ASN A 459 -7.05 -30.50 1.10
C ASN A 459 -7.74 -29.99 -0.15
N GLN A 460 -6.99 -29.62 -1.22
CA GLN A 460 -7.62 -29.52 -2.53
C GLN A 460 -6.69 -30.01 -3.64
N PRO A 461 -7.22 -30.71 -4.67
CA PRO A 461 -6.44 -31.08 -5.83
C PRO A 461 -5.85 -29.80 -6.45
N SER A 462 -4.58 -29.86 -6.84
CA SER A 462 -3.95 -28.80 -7.64
C SER A 462 -4.91 -28.40 -8.76
N PRO A 463 -5.15 -27.09 -9.00
CA PRO A 463 -6.00 -26.70 -10.12
C PRO A 463 -5.43 -27.33 -11.38
N THR A 464 -6.22 -28.14 -12.05
CA THR A 464 -5.90 -28.63 -13.39
C THR A 464 -5.56 -27.38 -14.21
N PRO A 465 -4.37 -27.30 -14.85
CA PRO A 465 -4.07 -26.17 -15.69
C PRO A 465 -5.23 -25.98 -16.66
N ALA A 466 -5.82 -24.81 -16.63
CA ALA A 466 -6.91 -24.46 -17.56
C ALA A 466 -6.39 -24.75 -18.99
N PRO A 467 -7.18 -25.43 -19.82
CA PRO A 467 -6.79 -25.60 -21.21
C PRO A 467 -6.50 -24.21 -21.76
N SER A 468 -5.38 -24.07 -22.45
CA SER A 468 -4.94 -22.82 -23.10
C SER A 468 -5.95 -22.44 -24.20
N GLY A 469 -7.03 -21.84 -23.78
CA GLY A 469 -8.13 -21.36 -24.59
C GLY A 469 -8.66 -20.09 -23.99
N THR A 470 -8.43 -18.99 -24.69
CA THR A 470 -9.06 -17.68 -24.61
C THR A 470 -9.22 -17.12 -23.19
N PRO A 471 -8.55 -16.02 -22.83
CA PRO A 471 -8.78 -15.39 -21.55
C PRO A 471 -10.26 -15.06 -21.45
N ALA A 472 -10.92 -15.59 -20.41
CA ALA A 472 -12.24 -15.16 -20.03
C ALA A 472 -12.20 -13.63 -19.94
N SER A 473 -13.03 -12.98 -20.72
CA SER A 473 -13.22 -11.54 -20.74
C SER A 473 -13.54 -11.09 -19.31
N ALA A 474 -12.51 -10.71 -18.57
CA ALA A 474 -12.70 -9.93 -17.37
C ALA A 474 -13.38 -8.65 -17.84
N THR A 475 -14.60 -8.41 -17.40
CA THR A 475 -15.28 -7.13 -17.60
C THR A 475 -14.29 -6.05 -17.16
N PRO A 476 -13.86 -5.15 -18.02
CA PRO A 476 -12.92 -4.11 -17.61
C PRO A 476 -13.57 -3.32 -16.47
N ALA A 477 -12.83 -3.15 -15.40
CA ALA A 477 -13.23 -2.23 -14.34
C ALA A 477 -13.54 -0.87 -14.98
N PRO A 478 -14.58 -0.16 -14.53
CA PRO A 478 -14.94 1.13 -15.10
C PRO A 478 -13.72 2.04 -15.05
N ILE A 479 -13.36 2.58 -16.20
CA ILE A 479 -12.33 3.63 -16.30
C ILE A 479 -12.99 4.89 -15.72
N CYS A 480 -12.41 5.42 -14.67
CA CYS A 480 -12.85 6.67 -14.04
C CYS A 480 -12.74 7.87 -14.97
#